data_e04c5fa577a2c0449ce2398533776b99
#
_entry.id   e04c5fa577a2c0449ce2398533776b99
#
_cell.length_a   1.000
_cell.length_b   1.000
_cell.length_c   1.000
_cell.angle_alpha   90.00
_cell.angle_beta   90.00
_cell.angle_gamma   90.00
#
_symmetry.space_group_name_H-M   'P 1'
#
loop_
_entity.id
_entity.type
_entity.pdbx_description
1 polymer ?
#
loop_
_entity_poly.entity_id
_entity_poly.type
_entity_poly.pdbx_seq_one_letter_code
_entity_poly.pdbx_strand_id
1 'polypeptide(L)'
;MAASLSGKKIVFVTGNAKKLEEVIQILGDKFPCTLVAQKIDLPEYQGEPDEISIRKCQEAARQVQGPVLVEDTCLCFNALGGLPGPYIKWFLEKLKPEGLHQLLAGFQDKSAYALCTFALSTGDPSEPVRLFRGRTSALLSKENPSCLVPPWTEAALSRVPDPKQKANGKRS
;
A
#
# COMPACT_ATOMS: atom_id res chain seq x y z
N MET A 1 9.57 17.64 -15.59
CA MET A 1 10.63 16.62 -15.71
C MET A 1 10.57 15.71 -14.50
N ALA A 2 10.26 14.44 -14.72
CA ALA A 2 10.45 13.47 -13.66
C ALA A 2 11.94 13.39 -13.35
N ALA A 3 12.37 14.05 -12.28
CA ALA A 3 13.72 13.88 -11.78
C ALA A 3 13.97 12.40 -11.56
N SER A 4 15.01 11.87 -12.17
CA SER A 4 15.42 10.48 -11.94
C SER A 4 15.63 10.27 -10.45
N LEU A 5 14.86 9.36 -9.85
CA LEU A 5 15.05 8.94 -8.47
C LEU A 5 16.24 7.98 -8.32
N SER A 6 16.88 7.62 -9.43
CA SER A 6 18.05 6.72 -9.45
C SER A 6 19.17 7.24 -8.55
N GLY A 7 19.65 6.39 -7.66
CA GLY A 7 20.69 6.72 -6.69
C GLY A 7 20.20 7.56 -5.51
N LYS A 8 18.94 7.94 -5.47
CA LYS A 8 18.38 8.73 -4.37
C LYS A 8 17.87 7.84 -3.24
N LYS A 9 17.83 8.43 -2.07
CA LYS A 9 17.27 7.85 -0.86
C LYS A 9 15.78 8.17 -0.82
N ILE A 10 14.95 7.13 -0.72
CA ILE A 10 13.50 7.26 -0.57
C ILE A 10 13.14 6.87 0.86
N VAL A 11 12.41 7.70 1.55
CA VAL A 11 11.89 7.39 2.88
C VAL A 11 10.64 6.53 2.73
N PHE A 12 10.70 5.31 3.22
CA PHE A 12 9.54 4.43 3.36
C PHE A 12 8.90 4.65 4.72
N VAL A 13 7.67 5.14 4.71
CA VAL A 13 6.96 5.49 5.95
C VAL A 13 6.38 4.22 6.56
N THR A 14 7.08 3.69 7.55
CA THR A 14 6.65 2.52 8.31
C THR A 14 7.28 2.51 9.69
N GLY A 15 6.54 2.04 10.69
CA GLY A 15 7.07 1.72 12.02
C GLY A 15 7.52 0.27 12.16
N ASN A 16 7.44 -0.52 11.08
CA ASN A 16 7.71 -1.95 11.11
C ASN A 16 8.92 -2.29 10.25
N ALA A 17 10.03 -2.65 10.90
CA ALA A 17 11.28 -3.01 10.22
C ALA A 17 11.14 -4.26 9.33
N LYS A 18 10.29 -5.21 9.71
CA LYS A 18 10.01 -6.40 8.89
C LYS A 18 9.36 -6.04 7.56
N LYS A 19 8.49 -5.05 7.56
CA LYS A 19 7.83 -4.59 6.34
C LYS A 19 8.82 -3.94 5.39
N LEU A 20 9.78 -3.18 5.89
CA LEU A 20 10.87 -2.64 5.07
C LEU A 20 11.69 -3.77 4.43
N GLU A 21 12.05 -4.79 5.19
CA GLU A 21 12.81 -5.94 4.68
C GLU A 21 12.05 -6.66 3.57
N GLU A 22 10.76 -6.91 3.77
CA GLU A 22 9.90 -7.54 2.77
C GLU A 22 9.85 -6.74 1.48
N VAL A 23 9.67 -5.42 1.58
CA VAL A 23 9.64 -4.51 0.42
C VAL A 23 10.99 -4.52 -0.31
N ILE A 24 12.10 -4.47 0.40
CA ILE A 24 13.44 -4.52 -0.19
C ILE A 24 13.67 -5.84 -0.92
N GLN A 25 13.27 -6.97 -0.33
CA GLN A 25 13.39 -8.28 -0.97
C GLN A 25 12.59 -8.38 -2.27
N ILE A 26 11.38 -7.84 -2.29
CA ILE A 26 10.51 -7.87 -3.47
C ILE A 26 11.07 -6.99 -4.60
N LEU A 27 11.57 -5.81 -4.26
CA LEU A 27 12.17 -4.90 -5.23
C LEU A 27 13.49 -5.41 -5.79
N GLY A 28 14.23 -6.19 -5.00
CA GLY A 28 15.47 -6.84 -5.40
C GLY A 28 16.66 -5.90 -5.50
N ASP A 29 17.82 -6.50 -5.85
CA ASP A 29 19.12 -5.78 -5.89
C ASP A 29 19.22 -4.77 -7.04
N LYS A 30 18.36 -4.90 -8.04
CA LYS A 30 18.36 -4.01 -9.21
C LYS A 30 17.56 -2.73 -8.99
N PHE A 31 16.88 -2.59 -7.86
CA PHE A 31 16.16 -1.37 -7.56
C PHE A 31 17.15 -0.22 -7.38
N PRO A 32 17.04 0.86 -8.19
CA PRO A 32 18.09 1.87 -8.28
C PRO A 32 18.09 2.88 -7.11
N CYS A 33 17.16 2.73 -6.17
CA CYS A 33 17.01 3.63 -5.04
C CYS A 33 17.28 2.90 -3.73
N THR A 34 17.67 3.65 -2.71
CA THR A 34 17.82 3.14 -1.35
C THR A 34 16.57 3.47 -0.55
N LEU A 35 15.92 2.46 0.03
CA LEU A 35 14.80 2.66 0.93
C LEU A 35 15.28 2.76 2.38
N VAL A 36 14.78 3.76 3.09
CA VAL A 36 15.07 3.96 4.51
C VAL A 36 13.74 4.06 5.26
N ALA A 37 13.55 3.21 6.24
CA ALA A 37 12.35 3.26 7.07
C ALA A 37 12.39 4.47 7.99
N GLN A 38 11.27 5.17 8.06
CA GLN A 38 11.05 6.22 9.04
C GLN A 38 9.61 6.14 9.53
N LYS A 39 9.45 6.13 10.85
CA LYS A 39 8.14 6.24 11.46
C LYS A 39 7.71 7.70 11.44
N ILE A 40 6.63 7.99 10.74
CA ILE A 40 6.01 9.33 10.68
C ILE A 40 4.58 9.19 11.18
N ASP A 41 4.21 10.04 12.11
CA ASP A 41 2.84 10.11 12.60
C ASP A 41 2.00 10.91 11.60
N LEU A 42 1.17 10.19 10.85
CA LEU A 42 0.30 10.75 9.82
C LEU A 42 -1.14 10.79 10.34
N PRO A 43 -1.91 11.83 9.96
CA PRO A 43 -3.34 11.84 10.26
C PRO A 43 -4.05 10.63 9.65
N GLU A 44 -5.09 10.18 10.33
CA GLU A 44 -5.97 9.12 9.82
C GLU A 44 -7.07 9.76 8.97
N TYR A 45 -6.90 9.69 7.65
CA TYR A 45 -7.84 10.28 6.71
C TYR A 45 -9.04 9.38 6.47
N GLN A 46 -10.19 9.99 6.19
CA GLN A 46 -11.39 9.34 5.70
C GLN A 46 -11.54 9.54 4.20
N GLY A 47 -12.05 8.54 3.51
CA GLY A 47 -12.36 8.63 2.08
C GLY A 47 -12.12 7.32 1.36
N GLU A 48 -12.03 7.40 0.06
CA GLU A 48 -11.67 6.28 -0.79
C GLU A 48 -10.18 5.94 -0.66
N PRO A 49 -9.78 4.68 -0.91
CA PRO A 49 -8.39 4.26 -0.75
C PRO A 49 -7.36 5.13 -1.47
N ASP A 50 -7.68 5.56 -2.70
CA ASP A 50 -6.78 6.40 -3.48
C ASP A 50 -6.57 7.77 -2.86
N GLU A 51 -7.65 8.41 -2.43
CA GLU A 51 -7.58 9.71 -1.76
C GLU A 51 -6.78 9.66 -0.48
N ILE A 52 -7.00 8.63 0.33
CA ILE A 52 -6.28 8.41 1.58
C ILE A 52 -4.79 8.26 1.30
N SER A 53 -4.43 7.42 0.33
CA SER A 53 -3.03 7.18 -0.04
C SER A 53 -2.35 8.44 -0.57
N ILE A 54 -3.03 9.22 -1.40
CA ILE A 54 -2.51 10.48 -1.92
C ILE A 54 -2.26 11.48 -0.79
N ARG A 55 -3.23 11.67 0.10
CA ARG A 55 -3.12 12.61 1.21
C ARG A 55 -2.02 12.22 2.20
N LYS A 56 -1.93 10.94 2.53
CA LYS A 56 -0.85 10.41 3.38
C LYS A 56 0.52 10.67 2.76
N CYS A 57 0.65 10.40 1.46
CA CYS A 57 1.89 10.60 0.74
C CYS A 57 2.29 12.08 0.67
N GLN A 58 1.35 12.96 0.40
CA GLN A 58 1.59 14.41 0.36
C GLN A 58 2.04 14.94 1.72
N GLU A 59 1.38 14.52 2.79
CA GLU A 59 1.76 14.95 4.15
C GLU A 59 3.12 14.39 4.55
N ALA A 60 3.41 13.14 4.24
CA ALA A 60 4.71 12.54 4.49
C ALA A 60 5.82 13.28 3.72
N ALA A 61 5.58 13.60 2.44
CA ALA A 61 6.53 14.35 1.62
C ALA A 61 6.79 15.74 2.17
N ARG A 62 5.76 16.40 2.68
CA ARG A 62 5.88 17.71 3.34
C ARG A 62 6.79 17.64 4.57
N GLN A 63 6.62 16.62 5.40
CA GLN A 63 7.43 16.45 6.63
C GLN A 63 8.87 16.05 6.32
N VAL A 64 9.08 15.16 5.36
CA VAL A 64 10.40 14.66 4.97
C VAL A 64 11.16 15.67 4.10
N GLN A 65 10.45 16.49 3.34
CA GLN A 65 11.00 17.40 2.33
C GLN A 65 11.87 16.68 1.30
N GLY A 66 11.40 15.52 0.85
CA GLY A 66 12.09 14.69 -0.12
C GLY A 66 11.24 13.52 -0.57
N PRO A 67 11.82 12.60 -1.35
CA PRO A 67 11.08 11.45 -1.85
C PRO A 67 10.58 10.54 -0.74
N VAL A 68 9.30 10.18 -0.83
CA VAL A 68 8.64 9.27 0.13
C VAL A 68 7.83 8.21 -0.58
N LEU A 69 7.77 7.05 0.03
CA LEU A 69 6.88 5.94 -0.34
C LEU A 69 6.00 5.63 0.87
N VAL A 70 4.70 5.67 0.68
CA VAL A 70 3.72 5.26 1.70
C VAL A 70 2.96 4.05 1.20
N GLU A 71 2.44 3.27 2.12
CA GLU A 71 1.66 2.08 1.81
C GLU A 71 0.39 2.07 2.65
N ASP A 72 -0.70 1.63 2.04
CA ASP A 72 -1.97 1.43 2.69
C ASP A 72 -2.57 0.11 2.27
N THR A 73 -3.09 -0.64 3.24
CA THR A 73 -3.72 -1.93 3.00
C THR A 73 -5.19 -1.88 3.38
N CYS A 74 -6.04 -2.34 2.45
CA CYS A 74 -7.47 -2.46 2.64
C CYS A 74 -7.87 -3.93 2.64
N LEU A 75 -8.86 -4.29 3.44
CA LEU A 75 -9.60 -5.55 3.30
C LEU A 75 -11.05 -5.22 2.99
N CYS A 76 -11.54 -5.72 1.88
CA CYS A 76 -12.83 -5.34 1.32
C CYS A 76 -13.71 -6.57 1.17
N PHE A 77 -14.86 -6.56 1.84
CA PHE A 77 -15.86 -7.62 1.70
C PHE A 77 -16.84 -7.26 0.59
N ASN A 78 -17.01 -8.15 -0.37
CA ASN A 78 -17.93 -7.91 -1.49
C ASN A 78 -19.38 -7.75 -1.00
N ALA A 79 -19.80 -8.53 -0.02
CA ALA A 79 -21.13 -8.43 0.58
C ALA A 79 -21.39 -7.09 1.27
N LEU A 80 -20.34 -6.39 1.72
CA LEU A 80 -20.43 -5.09 2.39
C LEU A 80 -20.09 -3.92 1.46
N GLY A 81 -20.10 -4.14 0.15
CA GLY A 81 -19.81 -3.08 -0.82
C GLY A 81 -18.38 -2.56 -0.77
N GLY A 82 -17.45 -3.38 -0.29
CA GLY A 82 -16.05 -3.01 -0.16
C GLY A 82 -15.62 -2.58 1.24
N LEU A 83 -16.55 -2.52 2.21
CA LEU A 83 -16.20 -2.24 3.61
C LEU A 83 -15.64 -3.50 4.29
N PRO A 84 -14.81 -3.41 5.32
CA PRO A 84 -14.31 -2.18 5.94
C PRO A 84 -13.31 -1.38 5.10
N GLY A 85 -12.72 -1.95 4.04
CA GLY A 85 -11.82 -1.24 3.14
C GLY A 85 -10.63 -0.64 3.86
N PRO A 86 -10.39 0.68 3.74
CA PRO A 86 -9.25 1.35 4.39
C PRO A 86 -9.37 1.42 5.92
N TYR A 87 -10.55 1.10 6.49
CA TYR A 87 -10.79 1.13 7.94
C TYR A 87 -10.53 -0.21 8.61
N ILE A 88 -9.95 -1.17 7.90
CA ILE A 88 -9.72 -2.54 8.40
C ILE A 88 -8.92 -2.58 9.71
N LYS A 89 -8.02 -1.65 9.93
CA LYS A 89 -7.21 -1.57 11.15
C LYS A 89 -8.08 -1.58 12.41
N TRP A 90 -9.09 -0.71 12.45
CA TRP A 90 -9.99 -0.61 13.61
C TRP A 90 -10.87 -1.84 13.79
N PHE A 91 -11.32 -2.42 12.69
CA PHE A 91 -12.11 -3.64 12.71
C PHE A 91 -11.29 -4.82 13.25
N LEU A 92 -10.04 -4.95 12.83
CA LEU A 92 -9.14 -5.99 13.32
C LEU A 92 -8.83 -5.82 14.81
N GLU A 93 -8.58 -4.59 15.26
CA GLU A 93 -8.31 -4.31 16.66
C GLU A 93 -9.50 -4.65 17.57
N LYS A 94 -10.71 -4.35 17.13
CA LYS A 94 -11.93 -4.51 17.93
C LYS A 94 -12.55 -5.89 17.83
N LEU A 95 -12.60 -6.46 16.64
CA LEU A 95 -13.32 -7.69 16.36
C LEU A 95 -12.42 -8.92 16.25
N LYS A 96 -11.14 -8.71 15.94
CA LYS A 96 -10.17 -9.76 15.62
C LYS A 96 -10.61 -10.55 14.37
N PRO A 97 -9.79 -11.46 13.84
CA PRO A 97 -10.14 -12.22 12.63
C PRO A 97 -11.45 -12.99 12.75
N GLU A 98 -11.72 -13.57 13.92
CA GLU A 98 -12.95 -14.32 14.19
C GLU A 98 -14.19 -13.44 14.08
N GLY A 99 -14.13 -12.22 14.63
CA GLY A 99 -15.21 -11.26 14.55
C GLY A 99 -15.49 -10.76 13.14
N LEU A 100 -14.43 -10.64 12.31
CA LEU A 100 -14.61 -10.29 10.90
C LEU A 100 -15.40 -11.36 10.13
N HIS A 101 -15.13 -12.63 10.40
CA HIS A 101 -15.91 -13.71 9.83
C HIS A 101 -17.38 -13.64 10.26
N GLN A 102 -17.62 -13.33 11.54
CA GLN A 102 -18.97 -13.21 12.10
C GLN A 102 -19.77 -12.04 11.50
N LEU A 103 -19.10 -10.96 11.06
CA LEU A 103 -19.75 -9.84 10.38
C LEU A 103 -20.50 -10.29 9.13
N LEU A 104 -20.05 -11.35 8.46
CA LEU A 104 -20.66 -11.86 7.24
C LEU A 104 -21.71 -12.95 7.49
N ALA A 105 -22.08 -13.20 8.75
CA ALA A 105 -23.00 -14.29 9.11
C ALA A 105 -24.35 -14.23 8.39
N GLY A 106 -24.87 -13.01 8.16
CA GLY A 106 -26.13 -12.79 7.46
C GLY A 106 -26.03 -12.77 5.94
N PHE A 107 -24.84 -12.92 5.37
CA PHE A 107 -24.60 -12.87 3.94
C PHE A 107 -24.16 -14.22 3.42
N GLN A 108 -24.63 -14.60 2.23
CA GLN A 108 -24.18 -15.82 1.56
C GLN A 108 -22.77 -15.63 0.97
N ASP A 109 -22.51 -14.45 0.43
CA ASP A 109 -21.21 -14.11 -0.16
C ASP A 109 -20.19 -13.89 0.95
N LYS A 110 -19.18 -14.77 1.02
CA LYS A 110 -18.06 -14.71 1.94
C LYS A 110 -16.78 -14.24 1.25
N SER A 111 -16.88 -13.80 0.00
CA SER A 111 -15.74 -13.36 -0.76
C SER A 111 -15.26 -11.99 -0.34
N ALA A 112 -13.95 -11.82 -0.43
CA ALA A 112 -13.25 -10.60 -0.08
C ALA A 112 -12.10 -10.35 -1.05
N TYR A 113 -11.56 -9.17 -1.03
CA TYR A 113 -10.28 -8.89 -1.65
C TYR A 113 -9.44 -7.99 -0.75
N ALA A 114 -8.15 -8.22 -0.79
CA ALA A 114 -7.18 -7.32 -0.22
C ALA A 114 -6.70 -6.36 -1.30
N LEU A 115 -6.60 -5.09 -0.96
CA LEU A 115 -6.08 -4.05 -1.82
C LEU A 115 -4.90 -3.38 -1.12
N CYS A 116 -3.72 -3.48 -1.72
CA CYS A 116 -2.52 -2.79 -1.27
C CYS A 116 -2.21 -1.64 -2.22
N THR A 117 -2.08 -0.44 -1.70
CA THR A 117 -1.77 0.76 -2.47
C THR A 117 -0.46 1.34 -1.99
N PHE A 118 0.51 1.46 -2.91
CA PHE A 118 1.73 2.23 -2.69
C PHE A 118 1.58 3.60 -3.34
N ALA A 119 1.95 4.64 -2.64
CA ALA A 119 1.97 6.00 -3.14
C ALA A 119 3.38 6.56 -3.06
N LEU A 120 3.87 7.05 -4.17
CA LEU A 120 5.22 7.59 -4.32
C LEU A 120 5.16 9.08 -4.64
N SER A 121 5.88 9.87 -3.86
CA SER A 121 6.12 11.28 -4.15
C SER A 121 7.62 11.52 -4.36
N THR A 122 7.95 12.38 -5.31
CA THR A 122 9.34 12.85 -5.50
C THR A 122 9.76 13.87 -4.45
N GLY A 123 8.81 14.38 -3.66
CA GLY A 123 9.01 15.48 -2.73
C GLY A 123 8.74 16.85 -3.32
N ASP A 124 8.58 16.95 -4.64
CA ASP A 124 8.19 18.17 -5.32
C ASP A 124 6.66 18.31 -5.29
N PRO A 125 6.10 19.35 -4.63
CA PRO A 125 4.66 19.52 -4.55
C PRO A 125 3.99 19.83 -5.90
N SER A 126 4.75 20.21 -6.91
CA SER A 126 4.24 20.42 -8.28
C SER A 126 4.07 19.12 -9.06
N GLU A 127 4.70 18.04 -8.62
CA GLU A 127 4.57 16.72 -9.25
C GLU A 127 3.45 15.91 -8.59
N PRO A 128 2.62 15.20 -9.39
CA PRO A 128 1.55 14.39 -8.83
C PRO A 128 2.09 13.16 -8.10
N VAL A 129 1.38 12.74 -7.06
CA VAL A 129 1.62 11.47 -6.39
C VAL A 129 1.29 10.33 -7.35
N ARG A 130 2.17 9.34 -7.42
CA ARG A 130 1.97 8.13 -8.23
C ARG A 130 1.46 7.00 -7.38
N LEU A 131 0.42 6.32 -7.86
CA LEU A 131 -0.20 5.20 -7.16
C LEU A 131 0.11 3.88 -7.88
N PHE A 132 0.41 2.86 -7.08
CA PHE A 132 0.62 1.48 -7.52
C PHE A 132 -0.26 0.56 -6.68
N ARG A 133 -1.15 -0.18 -7.31
CA ARG A 133 -2.14 -1.01 -6.64
C ARG A 133 -1.94 -2.47 -6.95
N GLY A 134 -2.04 -3.30 -5.92
CA GLY A 134 -2.13 -4.75 -6.04
C GLY A 134 -3.41 -5.25 -5.38
N ARG A 135 -4.11 -6.15 -6.03
CA ARG A 135 -5.35 -6.73 -5.54
C ARG A 135 -5.26 -8.26 -5.54
N THR A 136 -5.67 -8.86 -4.44
CA THR A 136 -5.73 -10.31 -4.28
C THR A 136 -7.09 -10.72 -3.74
N SER A 137 -7.78 -11.62 -4.43
CA SER A 137 -9.06 -12.16 -3.99
C SER A 137 -8.85 -13.23 -2.92
N ALA A 138 -9.78 -13.29 -1.96
CA ALA A 138 -9.75 -14.24 -0.86
C ALA A 138 -11.17 -14.70 -0.52
N LEU A 139 -11.27 -15.88 0.10
CA LEU A 139 -12.49 -16.38 0.72
C LEU A 139 -12.28 -16.47 2.22
N LEU A 140 -13.17 -15.86 2.97
CA LEU A 140 -13.14 -15.95 4.43
C LEU A 140 -13.72 -17.29 4.89
N SER A 141 -12.94 -18.05 5.64
CA SER A 141 -13.40 -19.28 6.26
C SER A 141 -13.09 -19.28 7.76
N LYS A 142 -13.88 -20.04 8.51
CA LYS A 142 -13.63 -20.24 9.95
C LYS A 142 -12.26 -20.84 10.24
N GLU A 143 -11.75 -21.62 9.28
CA GLU A 143 -10.56 -22.45 9.46
C GLU A 143 -9.27 -21.71 9.13
N ASN A 144 -9.35 -20.56 8.46
CA ASN A 144 -8.18 -19.80 8.05
C ASN A 144 -8.37 -18.30 8.19
N PRO A 145 -8.45 -17.78 9.44
CA PRO A 145 -8.48 -16.34 9.67
C PRO A 145 -7.15 -15.67 9.29
N SER A 146 -6.09 -16.43 9.06
CA SER A 146 -4.78 -15.91 8.65
C SER A 146 -4.66 -15.63 7.15
N CYS A 147 -5.69 -15.87 6.34
CA CYS A 147 -5.76 -15.34 4.97
C CYS A 147 -5.69 -13.80 4.92
N LEU A 148 -5.68 -13.16 6.07
CA LEU A 148 -5.53 -11.72 6.22
C LEU A 148 -4.06 -11.26 6.22
N VAL A 149 -3.08 -12.17 6.12
CA VAL A 149 -1.65 -11.84 6.10
C VAL A 149 -1.08 -12.05 4.69
N PRO A 150 -0.24 -11.18 4.22
CA PRO A 150 -0.19 -10.72 2.84
C PRO A 150 0.79 -11.39 1.88
N PRO A 151 0.28 -12.03 0.82
CA PRO A 151 1.02 -12.03 -0.44
C PRO A 151 0.69 -10.84 -1.37
N TRP A 152 -0.24 -9.95 -0.99
CA TRP A 152 -0.65 -8.85 -1.86
C TRP A 152 0.34 -7.70 -1.99
N THR A 153 1.26 -7.55 -1.05
CA THR A 153 2.36 -6.59 -1.12
C THR A 153 3.20 -6.82 -2.38
N GLU A 154 3.44 -8.08 -2.72
CA GLU A 154 4.20 -8.48 -3.90
C GLU A 154 3.52 -8.04 -5.20
N ALA A 155 2.21 -8.25 -5.32
CA ALA A 155 1.45 -7.86 -6.51
C ALA A 155 1.42 -6.34 -6.75
N ALA A 156 1.44 -5.54 -5.70
CA ALA A 156 1.49 -4.09 -5.82
C ALA A 156 2.89 -3.59 -6.17
N LEU A 157 3.92 -4.18 -5.55
CA LEU A 157 5.31 -3.78 -5.77
C LEU A 157 5.83 -4.17 -7.15
N SER A 158 5.36 -5.30 -7.71
CA SER A 158 5.74 -5.71 -9.06
C SER A 158 5.32 -4.71 -10.14
N ARG A 159 4.38 -3.82 -9.83
CA ARG A 159 3.90 -2.77 -10.71
C ARG A 159 4.62 -1.44 -10.54
N VAL A 160 5.52 -1.32 -9.55
CA VAL A 160 6.37 -0.14 -9.43
C VAL A 160 7.35 -0.16 -10.60
N PRO A 161 7.28 0.78 -11.56
CA PRO A 161 8.13 0.75 -12.73
C PRO A 161 9.59 0.91 -12.31
N ASP A 162 10.45 0.07 -12.89
CA ASP A 162 11.88 0.35 -12.87
C ASP A 162 12.09 1.73 -13.52
N PRO A 163 12.63 2.70 -12.78
CA PRO A 163 12.89 4.04 -13.34
C PRO A 163 13.75 4.01 -14.60
N LYS A 164 14.46 2.91 -14.85
CA LYS A 164 15.26 2.72 -16.07
C LYS A 164 14.44 2.34 -17.31
N GLN A 165 13.23 1.82 -17.14
CA GLN A 165 12.43 1.36 -18.29
C GLN A 165 11.75 2.51 -19.05
N LYS A 166 11.65 3.72 -18.49
CA LYS A 166 11.10 4.88 -19.20
C LYS A 166 12.06 5.56 -20.19
N ALA A 167 13.32 5.19 -20.20
CA ALA A 167 14.29 5.77 -21.13
C ALA A 167 14.25 5.15 -22.53
N ASN A 168 13.65 3.97 -22.72
CA ASN A 168 13.66 3.24 -23.99
C ASN A 168 12.32 3.24 -24.75
N GLY A 169 11.35 4.02 -24.34
CA GLY A 169 10.01 4.06 -24.93
C GLY A 169 9.73 5.20 -25.92
N LYS A 170 10.76 5.83 -26.46
CA LYS A 170 10.60 6.82 -27.55
C LYS A 170 11.68 6.62 -28.60
N ARG A 171 11.49 5.62 -29.45
CA ARG A 171 12.03 5.61 -30.81
C ARG A 171 11.05 4.84 -31.70
N SER A 172 10.15 5.52 -32.27
CA SER A 172 9.61 5.35 -33.63
C SER A 172 8.54 6.39 -33.85
#